data_d16478039c0638bb00859221740bef7f
#
_entry.id   d16478039c0638bb00859221740bef7f
#
_cell.length_a   1.000
_cell.length_b   1.000
_cell.length_c   1.000
_cell.angle_alpha   90.00
_cell.angle_beta   90.00
_cell.angle_gamma   90.00
#
_symmetry.space_group_name_H-M   'P 1'
#
loop_
_entity.id
_entity.type
_entity.pdbx_description
1 polymer ?
#
loop_
_entity_poly.entity_id
_entity_poly.type
_entity_poly.pdbx_seq_one_letter_code
_entity_poly.pdbx_strand_id
1 'polypeptide(L)'
;MIMVNGNTWPFQTVEQRRYRFRFLNGCNSRFLILDFSPLPGVEVWQIGNEGGFLAAPVNVTAAGNRLLLSPAERADVIVDFTYVPLGSHVLSNVGPDEPFGGGVPGIDFDVADPATTGQVMQFRVVPAAALDPTTPPQYLVLPPVPPLPVETVTRRLALIEEVSRFFDDAPAEAELGTIEWDSGAGVGAWRHFEWRAPVTENPAAGATEIGELYNVTADAHPIQIHEVIFEVVNRQDIVVFEDQKQVQINRASPPTPPAPSETGFKDTVVAYPGQVTRVRAQFNTPGQFVWHCHIVEHEDNGMMRPYRIGPVQQGQPR
;
A
#
# COMPACT_ATOMS: atom_id res chain seq x y z
N MET A 1 3.57 17.50 -12.31
CA MET A 1 3.97 16.63 -13.45
C MET A 1 4.60 15.37 -12.89
N ILE A 2 4.33 14.21 -13.48
CA ILE A 2 4.94 12.94 -13.06
C ILE A 2 6.33 12.81 -13.68
N MET A 3 7.30 12.38 -12.87
CA MET A 3 8.65 12.03 -13.30
C MET A 3 8.84 10.51 -13.24
N VAL A 4 9.49 9.94 -14.24
CA VAL A 4 9.87 8.52 -14.26
C VAL A 4 11.39 8.44 -14.47
N ASN A 5 12.09 7.83 -13.50
CA ASN A 5 13.55 7.72 -13.48
C ASN A 5 14.26 9.07 -13.72
N GLY A 6 13.75 10.15 -13.08
CA GLY A 6 14.32 11.49 -13.17
C GLY A 6 13.97 12.29 -14.42
N ASN A 7 13.12 11.76 -15.31
CA ASN A 7 12.69 12.44 -16.53
C ASN A 7 11.18 12.70 -16.49
N THR A 8 10.79 13.93 -16.86
CA THR A 8 9.38 14.29 -16.99
C THR A 8 8.82 13.72 -18.29
N TRP A 9 7.75 12.91 -18.18
CA TRP A 9 7.05 12.29 -19.31
C TRP A 9 7.99 11.63 -20.34
N PRO A 10 8.85 10.71 -19.92
CA PRO A 10 9.75 10.03 -20.82
C PRO A 10 9.00 9.09 -21.76
N PHE A 11 9.69 8.60 -22.77
CA PHE A 11 9.22 7.49 -23.57
C PHE A 11 10.13 6.27 -23.44
N GLN A 12 9.54 5.10 -23.64
CA GLN A 12 10.24 3.82 -23.79
C GLN A 12 9.84 3.17 -25.10
N THR A 13 10.81 2.85 -25.95
CA THR A 13 10.56 2.03 -27.13
C THR A 13 10.45 0.57 -26.73
N VAL A 14 9.39 -0.10 -27.13
CA VAL A 14 9.11 -1.51 -26.88
C VAL A 14 8.73 -2.21 -28.19
N GLU A 15 9.16 -3.47 -28.34
CA GLU A 15 8.70 -4.33 -29.43
C GLU A 15 7.34 -4.93 -29.11
N GLN A 16 6.59 -5.41 -30.11
CA GLN A 16 5.36 -6.21 -29.93
C GLN A 16 5.66 -7.57 -29.28
N ARG A 17 6.00 -7.57 -27.99
CA ARG A 17 6.33 -8.73 -27.17
C ARG A 17 6.14 -8.43 -25.70
N ARG A 18 6.37 -9.42 -24.81
CA ARG A 18 6.28 -9.26 -23.35
C ARG A 18 7.51 -8.59 -22.77
N TYR A 19 7.26 -7.71 -21.80
CA TYR A 19 8.27 -7.05 -20.98
C TYR A 19 7.92 -7.20 -19.50
N ARG A 20 8.93 -7.39 -18.67
CA ARG A 20 8.80 -7.34 -17.22
C ARG A 20 9.22 -5.95 -16.71
N PHE A 21 8.29 -5.25 -16.08
CA PHE A 21 8.52 -3.96 -15.44
C PHE A 21 8.45 -4.11 -13.93
N ARG A 22 9.27 -3.33 -13.23
CA ARG A 22 9.17 -3.13 -11.80
C ARG A 22 8.80 -1.69 -11.57
N PHE A 23 7.59 -1.48 -11.13
CA PHE A 23 7.08 -0.16 -10.76
C PHE A 23 7.34 0.09 -9.29
N LEU A 24 7.76 1.31 -8.96
CA LEU A 24 7.87 1.86 -7.62
C LEU A 24 7.18 3.21 -7.63
N ASN A 25 6.25 3.43 -6.72
CA ASN A 25 5.73 4.77 -6.47
C ASN A 25 6.65 5.51 -5.49
N GLY A 26 7.46 6.44 -6.00
CA GLY A 26 8.36 7.29 -5.23
C GLY A 26 7.82 8.72 -5.05
N CYS A 27 6.52 8.95 -5.18
CA CYS A 27 5.90 10.25 -4.89
C CYS A 27 5.89 10.53 -3.39
N ASN A 28 5.91 11.80 -3.00
CA ASN A 28 5.82 12.20 -1.59
C ASN A 28 4.51 11.75 -0.93
N SER A 29 3.37 11.99 -1.60
CA SER A 29 2.04 11.73 -1.04
C SER A 29 1.07 11.11 -2.05
N ARG A 30 1.35 11.25 -3.35
CA ARG A 30 0.41 10.86 -4.39
C ARG A 30 0.26 9.36 -4.52
N PHE A 31 -0.97 8.88 -4.42
CA PHE A 31 -1.36 7.55 -4.90
C PHE A 31 -1.43 7.56 -6.42
N LEU A 32 -0.82 6.56 -7.06
CA LEU A 32 -0.89 6.37 -8.49
C LEU A 32 -1.86 5.23 -8.82
N ILE A 33 -2.78 5.48 -9.73
CA ILE A 33 -3.59 4.44 -10.37
C ILE A 33 -3.20 4.42 -11.83
N LEU A 34 -2.21 3.57 -12.16
CA LEU A 34 -1.73 3.43 -13.52
C LEU A 34 -2.81 2.79 -14.38
N ASP A 35 -3.25 3.51 -15.42
CA ASP A 35 -4.29 3.04 -16.35
C ASP A 35 -3.66 2.66 -17.69
N PHE A 36 -3.77 1.39 -18.04
CA PHE A 36 -3.29 0.81 -19.29
C PHE A 36 -4.36 0.80 -20.40
N SER A 37 -5.58 1.29 -20.12
CA SER A 37 -6.67 1.33 -21.11
C SER A 37 -6.33 2.11 -22.40
N PRO A 38 -5.47 3.16 -22.37
CA PRO A 38 -5.04 3.83 -23.59
C PRO A 38 -4.13 3.01 -24.53
N LEU A 39 -3.75 1.79 -24.12
CA LEU A 39 -2.95 0.86 -24.92
C LEU A 39 -3.85 -0.27 -25.44
N PRO A 40 -4.49 -0.14 -26.62
CA PRO A 40 -5.42 -1.15 -27.13
C PRO A 40 -4.72 -2.50 -27.33
N GLY A 41 -5.33 -3.58 -26.82
CA GLY A 41 -4.80 -4.94 -26.96
C GLY A 41 -3.65 -5.30 -26.04
N VAL A 42 -3.28 -4.42 -25.07
CA VAL A 42 -2.31 -4.74 -24.03
C VAL A 42 -2.89 -5.78 -23.06
N GLU A 43 -2.04 -6.69 -22.61
CA GLU A 43 -2.32 -7.53 -21.44
C GLU A 43 -1.33 -7.23 -20.33
N VAL A 44 -1.83 -7.04 -19.11
CA VAL A 44 -1.03 -6.69 -17.93
C VAL A 44 -1.28 -7.69 -16.83
N TRP A 45 -0.19 -8.25 -16.32
CA TRP A 45 -0.21 -9.26 -15.26
C TRP A 45 0.74 -8.90 -14.13
N GLN A 46 0.24 -8.76 -12.92
CA GLN A 46 1.09 -8.60 -11.75
C GLN A 46 1.54 -9.98 -11.24
N ILE A 47 2.84 -10.11 -10.98
CA ILE A 47 3.46 -11.36 -10.52
C ILE A 47 4.15 -11.22 -9.17
N GLY A 48 4.33 -10.00 -8.67
CA GLY A 48 5.01 -9.76 -7.39
C GLY A 48 4.74 -8.39 -6.80
N ASN A 49 5.11 -8.28 -5.56
CA ASN A 49 5.13 -7.08 -4.73
C ASN A 49 6.55 -6.81 -4.21
N GLU A 50 6.68 -5.88 -3.26
CA GLU A 50 7.92 -5.57 -2.55
C GLU A 50 8.50 -6.76 -1.80
N GLY A 51 7.68 -7.63 -1.22
CA GLY A 51 8.12 -8.81 -0.45
C GLY A 51 8.40 -10.06 -1.29
N GLY A 52 8.21 -10.02 -2.61
CA GLY A 52 8.47 -11.15 -3.50
C GLY A 52 7.34 -11.46 -4.47
N PHE A 53 7.23 -12.71 -4.89
CA PHE A 53 6.17 -13.14 -5.80
C PHE A 53 4.82 -13.26 -5.10
N LEU A 54 3.75 -13.04 -5.87
CA LEU A 54 2.37 -13.35 -5.47
C LEU A 54 2.16 -14.88 -5.39
N ALA A 55 1.06 -15.29 -4.77
CA ALA A 55 0.66 -16.70 -4.75
C ALA A 55 0.36 -17.25 -6.17
N ALA A 56 -0.12 -16.39 -7.07
CA ALA A 56 -0.35 -16.65 -8.48
C ALA A 56 -0.30 -15.36 -9.29
N PRO A 57 -0.06 -15.43 -10.62
CA PRO A 57 -0.17 -14.25 -11.49
C PRO A 57 -1.59 -13.66 -11.46
N VAL A 58 -1.70 -12.35 -11.33
CA VAL A 58 -2.96 -11.61 -11.29
C VAL A 58 -3.17 -10.85 -12.59
N ASN A 59 -4.27 -11.09 -13.27
CA ASN A 59 -4.62 -10.41 -14.51
C ASN A 59 -5.20 -9.02 -14.23
N VAL A 60 -4.36 -7.99 -14.33
CA VAL A 60 -4.74 -6.59 -14.13
C VAL A 60 -5.68 -6.11 -15.25
N THR A 61 -5.51 -6.61 -16.49
CA THR A 61 -6.39 -6.28 -17.60
C THR A 61 -7.81 -6.72 -17.36
N ALA A 62 -8.00 -7.95 -16.87
CA ALA A 62 -9.34 -8.47 -16.54
C ALA A 62 -9.97 -7.74 -15.34
N ALA A 63 -9.16 -7.12 -14.48
CA ALA A 63 -9.59 -6.31 -13.36
C ALA A 63 -9.80 -4.81 -13.71
N GLY A 64 -9.84 -4.45 -14.98
CA GLY A 64 -10.14 -3.09 -15.44
C GLY A 64 -8.92 -2.28 -15.89
N ASN A 65 -7.80 -2.91 -16.21
CA ASN A 65 -6.55 -2.28 -16.66
C ASN A 65 -5.90 -1.30 -15.69
N ARG A 66 -6.20 -1.36 -14.41
CA ARG A 66 -5.73 -0.40 -13.43
C ARG A 66 -4.84 -1.05 -12.37
N LEU A 67 -3.71 -0.42 -12.10
CA LEU A 67 -2.75 -0.84 -11.08
C LEU A 67 -2.61 0.28 -10.05
N LEU A 68 -3.13 0.06 -8.85
CA LEU A 68 -2.96 0.96 -7.71
C LEU A 68 -1.56 0.78 -7.11
N LEU A 69 -0.89 1.90 -6.85
CA LEU A 69 0.39 1.97 -6.14
C LEU A 69 0.34 3.15 -5.17
N SER A 70 0.29 2.87 -3.88
CA SER A 70 0.51 3.89 -2.86
C SER A 70 1.99 4.28 -2.78
N PRO A 71 2.35 5.41 -2.16
CA PRO A 71 3.74 5.72 -1.85
C PRO A 71 4.47 4.53 -1.25
N ALA A 72 5.69 4.25 -1.72
CA ALA A 72 6.56 3.13 -1.43
C ALA A 72 6.11 1.75 -1.94
N GLU A 73 4.90 1.53 -2.39
CA GLU A 73 4.55 0.23 -2.96
C GLU A 73 5.32 -0.06 -4.24
N ARG A 74 5.69 -1.32 -4.40
CA ARG A 74 6.32 -1.86 -5.63
C ARG A 74 5.41 -2.91 -6.23
N ALA A 75 5.39 -2.95 -7.55
CA ALA A 75 4.74 -4.01 -8.30
C ALA A 75 5.68 -4.57 -9.36
N ASP A 76 5.77 -5.88 -9.42
CA ASP A 76 6.48 -6.62 -10.46
C ASP A 76 5.43 -7.10 -11.47
N VAL A 77 5.54 -6.60 -12.70
CA VAL A 77 4.45 -6.68 -13.68
C VAL A 77 4.98 -7.16 -15.02
N ILE A 78 4.26 -8.05 -15.67
CA ILE A 78 4.46 -8.40 -17.08
C ILE A 78 3.44 -7.62 -17.90
N VAL A 79 3.94 -6.81 -18.85
CA VAL A 79 3.13 -6.09 -19.85
C VAL A 79 3.37 -6.72 -21.20
N ASP A 80 2.33 -7.24 -21.80
CA ASP A 80 2.36 -7.88 -23.12
C ASP A 80 1.89 -6.90 -24.20
N PHE A 81 2.82 -6.47 -25.06
CA PHE A 81 2.56 -5.57 -26.18
C PHE A 81 2.30 -6.32 -27.51
N THR A 82 2.18 -7.65 -27.49
CA THR A 82 2.06 -8.47 -28.71
C THR A 82 0.96 -7.98 -29.64
N TYR A 83 -0.17 -7.56 -29.10
CA TYR A 83 -1.32 -7.11 -29.86
C TYR A 83 -1.55 -5.59 -29.79
N VAL A 84 -0.65 -4.84 -29.18
CA VAL A 84 -0.73 -3.37 -29.16
C VAL A 84 -0.35 -2.83 -30.53
N PRO A 85 -1.14 -1.95 -31.16
CA PRO A 85 -0.82 -1.35 -32.44
C PRO A 85 0.53 -0.62 -32.43
N LEU A 86 1.22 -0.61 -33.54
CA LEU A 86 2.44 0.17 -33.72
C LEU A 86 2.16 1.66 -33.54
N GLY A 87 3.08 2.37 -32.90
CA GLY A 87 2.94 3.80 -32.65
C GLY A 87 3.15 4.18 -31.18
N SER A 88 2.64 5.34 -30.83
CA SER A 88 2.83 5.94 -29.50
C SER A 88 1.57 5.83 -28.67
N HIS A 89 1.71 5.30 -27.44
CA HIS A 89 0.62 5.10 -26.48
C HIS A 89 1.04 5.65 -25.13
N VAL A 90 0.16 6.40 -24.48
CA VAL A 90 0.45 7.01 -23.15
C VAL A 90 -0.04 6.08 -22.05
N LEU A 91 0.84 5.77 -21.10
CA LEU A 91 0.44 5.23 -19.81
C LEU A 91 -0.08 6.37 -18.97
N SER A 92 -1.33 6.28 -18.55
CA SER A 92 -2.02 7.34 -17.79
C SER A 92 -2.01 7.06 -16.29
N ASN A 93 -2.23 8.10 -15.51
CA ASN A 93 -2.60 8.04 -14.11
C ASN A 93 -4.03 8.55 -13.95
N VAL A 94 -4.90 7.72 -13.37
CA VAL A 94 -6.28 8.09 -13.03
C VAL A 94 -6.50 8.16 -11.50
N GLY A 95 -5.42 8.16 -10.73
CA GLY A 95 -5.44 8.48 -9.30
C GLY A 95 -5.74 9.97 -9.10
N PRO A 96 -6.17 10.39 -7.89
CA PRO A 96 -6.54 11.77 -7.62
C PRO A 96 -5.34 12.73 -7.56
N ASP A 97 -5.61 14.03 -7.73
CA ASP A 97 -4.68 15.12 -7.40
C ASP A 97 -4.83 15.58 -5.93
N GLU A 98 -5.83 15.08 -5.23
CA GLU A 98 -6.17 15.30 -3.83
C GLU A 98 -5.81 14.08 -2.96
N PRO A 99 -5.91 14.15 -1.63
CA PRO A 99 -5.75 13.01 -0.75
C PRO A 99 -6.64 11.83 -1.15
N PHE A 100 -6.10 10.61 -1.08
CA PHE A 100 -6.79 9.40 -1.53
C PHE A 100 -7.51 8.72 -0.37
N GLY A 101 -8.83 8.60 -0.47
CA GLY A 101 -9.65 7.87 0.51
C GLY A 101 -10.06 6.45 0.08
N GLY A 102 -9.60 6.00 -1.07
CA GLY A 102 -10.14 4.80 -1.72
C GLY A 102 -11.19 5.14 -2.78
N GLY A 103 -11.90 4.13 -3.30
CA GLY A 103 -12.98 4.33 -4.25
C GLY A 103 -12.58 4.19 -5.72
N VAL A 104 -13.50 4.55 -6.61
CA VAL A 104 -13.44 4.34 -8.06
C VAL A 104 -13.17 5.65 -8.78
N PRO A 105 -12.11 5.75 -9.62
CA PRO A 105 -11.80 6.95 -10.39
C PRO A 105 -12.97 7.45 -11.22
N GLY A 106 -13.27 8.76 -11.12
CA GLY A 106 -14.35 9.43 -11.85
C GLY A 106 -15.76 9.18 -11.28
N ILE A 107 -15.86 8.45 -10.15
CA ILE A 107 -17.11 8.22 -9.41
C ILE A 107 -17.00 8.76 -7.99
N ASP A 108 -15.98 8.29 -7.24
CA ASP A 108 -15.79 8.64 -5.84
C ASP A 108 -14.80 9.80 -5.66
N PHE A 109 -13.99 10.09 -6.67
CA PHE A 109 -13.05 11.21 -6.70
C PHE A 109 -12.77 11.64 -8.15
N ASP A 110 -12.33 12.88 -8.33
CA ASP A 110 -11.89 13.40 -9.61
C ASP A 110 -10.52 12.80 -10.01
N VAL A 111 -10.39 12.38 -11.27
CA VAL A 111 -9.13 11.85 -11.78
C VAL A 111 -8.10 12.98 -11.97
N ALA A 112 -6.83 12.63 -11.89
CA ALA A 112 -5.71 13.55 -12.15
C ALA A 112 -5.86 14.27 -13.49
N ASP A 113 -5.44 15.54 -13.55
CA ASP A 113 -5.51 16.36 -14.76
C ASP A 113 -4.79 15.67 -15.94
N PRO A 114 -5.53 15.27 -17.00
CA PRO A 114 -4.96 14.55 -18.14
C PRO A 114 -3.91 15.34 -18.91
N ALA A 115 -3.83 16.66 -18.72
CA ALA A 115 -2.80 17.50 -19.33
C ALA A 115 -1.50 17.55 -18.51
N THR A 116 -1.52 17.12 -17.25
CA THR A 116 -0.36 17.23 -16.34
C THR A 116 -0.10 15.93 -15.56
N THR A 117 -0.73 15.76 -14.41
CA THR A 117 -0.52 14.62 -13.49
C THR A 117 -1.21 13.34 -13.93
N GLY A 118 -2.10 13.42 -14.90
CA GLY A 118 -2.73 12.28 -15.56
C GLY A 118 -1.84 11.59 -16.60
N GLN A 119 -0.64 12.12 -16.91
CA GLN A 119 0.31 11.49 -17.83
C GLN A 119 1.53 10.97 -17.08
N VAL A 120 1.89 9.69 -17.30
CA VAL A 120 3.05 9.06 -16.66
C VAL A 120 4.21 8.98 -17.63
N MET A 121 4.07 8.19 -18.70
CA MET A 121 5.09 8.01 -19.74
C MET A 121 4.47 7.55 -21.04
N GLN A 122 5.27 7.51 -22.12
CA GLN A 122 4.83 7.02 -23.41
C GLN A 122 5.53 5.70 -23.78
N PHE A 123 4.79 4.70 -24.22
CA PHE A 123 5.34 3.56 -24.92
C PHE A 123 5.31 3.79 -26.44
N ARG A 124 6.46 3.59 -27.09
CA ARG A 124 6.59 3.60 -28.56
C ARG A 124 6.74 2.17 -29.04
N VAL A 125 5.63 1.63 -29.52
CA VAL A 125 5.55 0.23 -29.96
C VAL A 125 6.09 0.10 -31.37
N VAL A 126 7.06 -0.80 -31.54
CA VAL A 126 7.69 -1.12 -32.82
C VAL A 126 7.52 -2.59 -33.14
N PRO A 127 7.70 -3.02 -34.43
CA PRO A 127 7.61 -4.42 -34.77
C PRO A 127 8.59 -5.28 -33.97
N ALA A 128 8.17 -6.50 -33.62
CA ALA A 128 9.06 -7.46 -32.97
C ALA A 128 10.15 -7.91 -33.95
N ALA A 129 11.41 -7.86 -33.52
CA ALA A 129 12.54 -8.34 -34.32
C ALA A 129 12.60 -9.88 -34.40
N ALA A 130 12.02 -10.57 -33.38
CA ALA A 130 11.96 -12.03 -33.31
C ALA A 130 10.71 -12.48 -32.52
N LEU A 131 10.36 -13.76 -32.65
CA LEU A 131 9.31 -14.34 -31.81
C LEU A 131 9.68 -14.26 -30.33
N ASP A 132 8.68 -13.97 -29.51
CA ASP A 132 8.85 -13.95 -28.06
C ASP A 132 8.89 -15.40 -27.52
N PRO A 133 10.03 -15.87 -26.98
CA PRO A 133 10.17 -17.24 -26.46
C PRO A 133 9.67 -17.39 -25.02
N THR A 134 9.20 -16.29 -24.37
CA THR A 134 8.85 -16.33 -22.95
C THR A 134 7.49 -17.01 -22.73
N THR A 135 7.33 -17.61 -21.55
CA THR A 135 6.06 -18.21 -21.14
C THR A 135 5.00 -17.14 -20.95
N PRO A 136 3.80 -17.26 -21.54
CA PRO A 136 2.70 -16.35 -21.28
C PRO A 136 2.30 -16.34 -19.80
N PRO A 137 1.98 -15.17 -19.21
CA PRO A 137 1.79 -15.00 -17.77
C PRO A 137 0.75 -15.94 -17.15
N GLN A 138 -0.32 -16.25 -17.86
CA GLN A 138 -1.37 -17.17 -17.38
C GLN A 138 -0.88 -18.62 -17.15
N TYR A 139 0.28 -18.98 -17.69
CA TYR A 139 0.88 -20.31 -17.52
C TYR A 139 2.09 -20.30 -16.56
N LEU A 140 2.42 -19.15 -15.98
CA LEU A 140 3.50 -19.08 -15.01
C LEU A 140 3.12 -19.77 -13.71
N VAL A 141 4.01 -20.62 -13.22
CA VAL A 141 3.96 -21.19 -11.89
C VAL A 141 4.94 -20.41 -11.03
N LEU A 142 4.41 -19.57 -10.14
CA LEU A 142 5.23 -18.79 -9.22
C LEU A 142 5.69 -19.68 -8.06
N PRO A 143 6.84 -19.38 -7.44
CA PRO A 143 7.26 -20.06 -6.22
C PRO A 143 6.19 -19.91 -5.13
N PRO A 144 5.93 -20.95 -4.33
CA PRO A 144 4.94 -20.87 -3.27
C PRO A 144 5.33 -19.82 -2.22
N VAL A 145 4.37 -19.05 -1.74
CA VAL A 145 4.54 -18.16 -0.58
C VAL A 145 4.55 -19.04 0.68
N PRO A 146 5.65 -19.09 1.44
CA PRO A 146 5.70 -19.92 2.64
C PRO A 146 4.76 -19.34 3.71
N PRO A 147 3.94 -20.16 4.37
CA PRO A 147 3.05 -19.66 5.41
C PRO A 147 3.84 -19.18 6.62
N LEU A 148 3.42 -18.06 7.21
CA LEU A 148 3.95 -17.64 8.51
C LEU A 148 3.44 -18.55 9.64
N PRO A 149 4.20 -18.68 10.75
CA PRO A 149 3.72 -19.36 11.95
C PRO A 149 2.43 -18.73 12.48
N VAL A 150 1.71 -19.49 13.32
CA VAL A 150 0.51 -18.98 14.00
C VAL A 150 0.89 -17.82 14.92
N GLU A 151 0.12 -16.76 14.87
CA GLU A 151 0.30 -15.60 15.72
C GLU A 151 0.06 -15.89 17.20
N THR A 152 0.84 -15.22 18.06
CA THR A 152 0.74 -15.36 19.52
C THR A 152 0.17 -14.13 20.19
N VAL A 153 0.21 -12.98 19.52
CA VAL A 153 -0.23 -11.67 20.04
C VAL A 153 -0.93 -10.90 18.93
N THR A 154 -1.95 -10.12 19.32
CA THR A 154 -2.58 -9.10 18.48
C THR A 154 -2.28 -7.73 19.06
N ARG A 155 -1.66 -6.84 18.27
CA ARG A 155 -1.43 -5.43 18.62
C ARG A 155 -2.42 -4.54 17.91
N ARG A 156 -3.03 -3.62 18.65
CA ARG A 156 -3.99 -2.66 18.11
C ARG A 156 -3.35 -1.31 18.00
N LEU A 157 -3.21 -0.83 16.78
CA LEU A 157 -2.53 0.39 16.41
C LEU A 157 -3.53 1.36 15.79
N ALA A 158 -3.37 2.65 16.04
CA ALA A 158 -4.26 3.69 15.53
C ALA A 158 -3.52 4.62 14.59
N LEU A 159 -4.17 4.98 13.49
CA LEU A 159 -3.80 6.05 12.58
C LEU A 159 -4.76 7.20 12.87
N ILE A 160 -4.21 8.32 13.31
CA ILE A 160 -4.96 9.42 13.95
C ILE A 160 -4.61 10.71 13.22
N GLU A 161 -5.60 11.56 13.04
CA GLU A 161 -5.41 12.93 12.59
C GLU A 161 -6.07 13.88 13.56
N GLU A 162 -5.37 14.94 13.97
CA GLU A 162 -5.97 16.06 14.67
C GLU A 162 -6.31 17.16 13.65
N VAL A 163 -7.57 17.56 13.62
CA VAL A 163 -8.06 18.60 12.70
C VAL A 163 -7.62 19.99 13.18
N SER A 164 -7.25 20.84 12.25
CA SER A 164 -6.87 22.22 12.52
C SER A 164 -8.01 22.99 13.19
N ARG A 165 -7.66 23.80 14.21
CA ARG A 165 -8.61 24.73 14.84
C ARG A 165 -8.79 26.02 14.05
N PHE A 166 -8.01 26.23 12.98
CA PHE A 166 -7.94 27.49 12.24
C PHE A 166 -8.39 27.35 10.77
N PHE A 167 -8.31 26.14 10.25
CA PHE A 167 -8.69 25.84 8.87
C PHE A 167 -9.69 24.69 8.89
N ASP A 168 -10.80 24.88 8.20
CA ASP A 168 -11.80 23.85 8.03
C ASP A 168 -11.21 22.71 7.18
N ASP A 169 -11.43 21.47 7.60
CA ASP A 169 -11.03 20.23 6.92
C ASP A 169 -9.51 20.07 6.63
N ALA A 170 -8.66 20.80 7.35
CA ALA A 170 -7.21 20.65 7.22
C ALA A 170 -6.63 19.90 8.42
N PRO A 171 -5.77 18.88 8.21
CA PRO A 171 -5.08 18.22 9.31
C PRO A 171 -4.11 19.20 9.98
N ALA A 172 -4.06 19.18 11.31
CA ALA A 172 -3.03 19.88 12.09
C ALA A 172 -1.83 18.98 12.32
N GLU A 173 -2.07 17.73 12.71
CA GLU A 173 -1.06 16.71 12.96
C GLU A 173 -1.60 15.34 12.53
N ALA A 174 -0.74 14.55 11.87
CA ALA A 174 -1.01 13.17 11.55
C ALA A 174 -0.14 12.29 12.46
N GLU A 175 -0.75 11.40 13.25
CA GLU A 175 -0.09 10.71 14.35
C GLU A 175 -0.32 9.21 14.35
N LEU A 176 0.59 8.48 14.99
CA LEU A 176 0.45 7.07 15.29
C LEU A 176 0.17 6.84 16.77
N GLY A 177 -0.58 5.78 17.05
CA GLY A 177 -0.94 5.45 18.41
C GLY A 177 -1.31 3.99 18.62
N THR A 178 -1.88 3.73 19.79
CA THR A 178 -2.41 2.42 20.17
C THR A 178 -3.88 2.51 20.53
N ILE A 179 -4.56 1.36 20.52
CA ILE A 179 -5.93 1.23 21.00
C ILE A 179 -5.96 0.36 22.24
N GLU A 180 -6.45 0.92 23.34
CA GLU A 180 -6.79 0.20 24.56
C GLU A 180 -8.21 -0.36 24.43
N TRP A 181 -8.32 -1.69 24.34
CA TRP A 181 -9.57 -2.35 24.03
C TRP A 181 -10.30 -2.82 25.28
N ASP A 182 -11.51 -2.33 25.49
CA ASP A 182 -12.44 -2.87 26.48
C ASP A 182 -13.29 -4.00 25.86
N SER A 183 -12.93 -5.23 26.19
CA SER A 183 -13.64 -6.41 25.66
C SER A 183 -15.07 -6.54 26.23
N GLY A 184 -15.35 -5.96 27.39
CA GLY A 184 -16.68 -5.99 28.01
C GLY A 184 -17.65 -5.05 27.31
N ALA A 185 -17.18 -3.86 26.95
CA ALA A 185 -17.96 -2.88 26.20
C ALA A 185 -17.88 -3.12 24.68
N GLY A 186 -16.84 -3.81 24.19
CA GLY A 186 -16.62 -4.07 22.76
C GLY A 186 -16.15 -2.82 22.01
N VAL A 187 -15.51 -1.89 22.70
CA VAL A 187 -14.97 -0.63 22.13
C VAL A 187 -13.51 -0.48 22.47
N GLY A 188 -12.78 0.25 21.64
CA GLY A 188 -11.38 0.61 21.86
C GLY A 188 -11.22 2.12 21.99
N ALA A 189 -10.42 2.59 22.94
CA ALA A 189 -10.04 3.99 23.05
C ALA A 189 -8.64 4.19 22.46
N TRP A 190 -8.48 5.13 21.55
CA TRP A 190 -7.18 5.41 20.98
C TRP A 190 -6.41 6.49 21.76
N ARG A 191 -5.08 6.34 21.72
CA ARG A 191 -4.12 7.33 22.22
C ARG A 191 -3.03 7.51 21.19
N HIS A 192 -2.65 8.75 20.92
CA HIS A 192 -1.48 9.08 20.12
C HIS A 192 -0.19 9.05 20.97
N PHE A 193 0.94 8.92 20.30
CA PHE A 193 2.26 8.99 20.92
C PHE A 193 3.22 9.75 20.02
N GLU A 194 3.87 10.74 20.56
CA GLU A 194 4.97 11.41 19.88
C GLU A 194 6.16 10.49 19.63
N TRP A 195 7.02 10.83 18.70
CA TRP A 195 8.27 10.12 18.38
C TRP A 195 9.11 9.77 19.63
N ARG A 196 9.23 10.71 20.58
CA ARG A 196 10.05 10.54 21.79
C ARG A 196 9.37 9.80 22.94
N ALA A 197 8.11 9.46 22.81
CA ALA A 197 7.43 8.66 23.81
C ALA A 197 8.05 7.25 23.91
N PRO A 198 7.98 6.59 25.07
CA PRO A 198 8.48 5.22 25.22
C PRO A 198 7.93 4.28 24.17
N VAL A 199 8.73 3.28 23.77
CA VAL A 199 8.32 2.27 22.80
C VAL A 199 7.18 1.44 23.38
N THR A 200 6.05 1.40 22.69
CA THR A 200 4.85 0.64 23.04
C THR A 200 4.75 -0.67 22.26
N GLU A 201 5.31 -0.72 21.05
CA GLU A 201 5.32 -1.88 20.16
C GLU A 201 6.64 -2.67 20.37
N ASN A 202 6.57 -3.76 21.17
CA ASN A 202 7.75 -4.58 21.45
C ASN A 202 7.46 -6.08 21.28
N PRO A 203 7.42 -6.61 20.04
CA PRO A 203 7.35 -8.04 19.81
C PRO A 203 8.59 -8.77 20.36
N ALA A 204 8.41 -9.99 20.84
CA ALA A 204 9.53 -10.84 21.20
C ALA A 204 10.28 -11.31 19.93
N ALA A 205 11.59 -11.52 20.04
CA ALA A 205 12.35 -12.10 18.94
C ALA A 205 11.84 -13.50 18.60
N GLY A 206 11.58 -13.75 17.32
CA GLY A 206 10.98 -14.99 16.79
C GLY A 206 9.44 -15.06 16.89
N ALA A 207 8.78 -14.08 17.53
CA ALA A 207 7.32 -14.07 17.63
C ALA A 207 6.67 -13.78 16.27
N THR A 208 5.50 -14.37 16.06
CA THR A 208 4.58 -13.98 14.99
C THR A 208 3.40 -13.26 15.63
N GLU A 209 3.07 -12.06 15.14
CA GLU A 209 2.00 -11.23 15.68
C GLU A 209 1.06 -10.73 14.58
N ILE A 210 -0.19 -10.42 14.95
CA ILE A 210 -1.12 -9.65 14.13
C ILE A 210 -1.03 -8.19 14.53
N GLY A 211 -0.77 -7.31 13.56
CA GLY A 211 -1.00 -5.88 13.67
C GLY A 211 -2.40 -5.54 13.16
N GLU A 212 -3.24 -4.96 14.00
CA GLU A 212 -4.52 -4.36 13.64
C GLU A 212 -4.33 -2.86 13.48
N LEU A 213 -4.33 -2.35 12.24
CA LEU A 213 -4.17 -0.94 11.90
C LEU A 213 -5.56 -0.31 11.75
N TYR A 214 -6.02 0.39 12.78
CA TYR A 214 -7.29 1.10 12.78
C TYR A 214 -7.10 2.48 12.19
N ASN A 215 -7.64 2.72 11.02
CA ASN A 215 -7.62 4.04 10.41
C ASN A 215 -8.88 4.82 10.81
N VAL A 216 -8.69 5.78 11.73
CA VAL A 216 -9.77 6.66 12.23
C VAL A 216 -9.71 8.06 11.57
N THR A 217 -8.94 8.20 10.48
CA THR A 217 -8.81 9.44 9.69
C THR A 217 -9.69 9.40 8.45
N ALA A 218 -9.73 10.50 7.71
CA ALA A 218 -10.48 10.60 6.45
C ALA A 218 -9.72 10.05 5.24
N ASP A 219 -8.38 9.89 5.33
CA ASP A 219 -7.50 9.53 4.23
C ASP A 219 -6.94 8.12 4.33
N ALA A 220 -6.52 7.55 3.20
CA ALA A 220 -5.79 6.29 3.15
C ALA A 220 -4.31 6.52 3.43
N HIS A 221 -3.73 5.69 4.29
CA HIS A 221 -2.33 5.76 4.67
C HIS A 221 -1.57 4.53 4.20
N PRO A 222 -0.47 4.71 3.41
CA PRO A 222 0.46 3.62 3.13
C PRO A 222 1.34 3.38 4.35
N ILE A 223 1.07 2.32 5.10
CA ILE A 223 1.82 1.99 6.32
C ILE A 223 2.93 1.02 6.00
N GLN A 224 4.17 1.46 6.22
CA GLN A 224 5.37 0.64 6.11
C GLN A 224 5.86 0.20 7.50
N ILE A 225 6.26 -1.08 7.59
CA ILE A 225 6.90 -1.65 8.79
C ILE A 225 8.30 -2.10 8.38
N HIS A 226 9.32 -1.43 8.90
CA HIS A 226 10.72 -1.76 8.59
C HIS A 226 11.13 -3.12 9.17
N GLU A 227 12.19 -3.71 8.63
CA GLU A 227 12.79 -4.99 9.03
C GLU A 227 11.96 -6.23 8.69
N VAL A 228 10.64 -6.17 8.68
CA VAL A 228 9.77 -7.32 8.45
C VAL A 228 9.07 -7.26 7.11
N ILE A 229 8.74 -8.44 6.59
CA ILE A 229 7.71 -8.61 5.57
C ILE A 229 6.49 -9.27 6.22
N PHE A 230 5.31 -8.91 5.76
CA PHE A 230 4.05 -9.38 6.33
C PHE A 230 3.07 -9.87 5.28
N GLU A 231 2.12 -10.67 5.72
CA GLU A 231 0.92 -11.04 4.95
C GLU A 231 -0.22 -10.07 5.30
N VAL A 232 -0.96 -9.60 4.30
CA VAL A 232 -2.25 -8.96 4.53
C VAL A 232 -3.28 -10.04 4.84
N VAL A 233 -3.90 -9.98 6.01
CA VAL A 233 -4.84 -11.01 6.47
C VAL A 233 -6.26 -10.71 6.00
N ASN A 234 -6.75 -9.52 6.31
CA ASN A 234 -8.06 -9.03 5.91
C ASN A 234 -8.23 -7.55 6.26
N ARG A 235 -9.35 -6.96 5.79
CA ARG A 235 -9.85 -5.65 6.22
C ARG A 235 -11.28 -5.80 6.72
N GLN A 236 -11.68 -4.92 7.63
CA GLN A 236 -13.04 -4.89 8.15
C GLN A 236 -13.43 -3.46 8.52
N ASP A 237 -14.68 -3.10 8.24
CA ASP A 237 -15.18 -1.77 8.59
C ASP A 237 -15.24 -1.57 10.10
N ILE A 238 -15.01 -0.35 10.51
CA ILE A 238 -15.10 0.12 11.89
C ILE A 238 -16.14 1.25 11.99
N VAL A 239 -16.60 1.51 13.21
CA VAL A 239 -17.40 2.68 13.56
C VAL A 239 -16.53 3.56 14.44
N VAL A 240 -16.34 4.81 14.04
CA VAL A 240 -15.51 5.79 14.73
C VAL A 240 -16.42 6.74 15.53
N PHE A 241 -16.11 6.96 16.79
CA PHE A 241 -16.77 7.91 17.71
C PHE A 241 -15.74 9.00 18.08
N GLU A 242 -15.58 9.98 17.22
CA GLU A 242 -14.52 10.99 17.31
C GLU A 242 -14.55 11.76 18.63
N ASP A 243 -15.71 12.26 19.05
CA ASP A 243 -15.88 13.02 20.30
C ASP A 243 -15.44 12.24 21.54
N GLN A 244 -15.50 10.91 21.48
CA GLN A 244 -15.15 10.03 22.58
C GLN A 244 -13.72 9.44 22.43
N LYS A 245 -13.06 9.69 21.28
CA LYS A 245 -11.80 9.03 20.87
C LYS A 245 -11.93 7.51 20.96
N GLN A 246 -13.04 6.97 20.45
CA GLN A 246 -13.37 5.54 20.52
C GLN A 246 -13.67 4.95 19.16
N VAL A 247 -13.37 3.65 19.01
CA VAL A 247 -13.62 2.86 17.83
C VAL A 247 -14.28 1.54 18.19
N GLN A 248 -15.12 1.04 17.30
CA GLN A 248 -15.76 -0.27 17.41
C GLN A 248 -15.66 -1.03 16.08
N ILE A 249 -15.46 -2.33 16.14
CA ILE A 249 -15.60 -3.18 14.95
C ILE A 249 -17.05 -3.16 14.47
N ASN A 250 -17.27 -2.87 13.19
CA ASN A 250 -18.59 -2.99 12.59
C ASN A 250 -18.94 -4.46 12.41
N ARG A 251 -19.72 -5.03 13.34
CA ARG A 251 -20.11 -6.45 13.31
C ARG A 251 -21.09 -6.79 12.18
N ALA A 252 -21.72 -5.80 11.56
CA ALA A 252 -22.58 -6.01 10.40
C ALA A 252 -21.79 -6.15 9.10
N SER A 253 -20.52 -5.74 9.08
CA SER A 253 -19.59 -5.89 7.96
C SER A 253 -18.63 -7.05 8.23
N PRO A 254 -18.72 -8.17 7.48
CA PRO A 254 -17.77 -9.25 7.63
C PRO A 254 -16.37 -8.84 7.16
N PRO A 255 -15.28 -9.45 7.69
CA PRO A 255 -13.95 -9.20 7.16
C PRO A 255 -13.86 -9.58 5.68
N THR A 256 -13.23 -8.70 4.89
CA THR A 256 -12.92 -8.94 3.48
C THR A 256 -11.49 -9.48 3.34
N PRO A 257 -11.25 -10.54 2.53
CA PRO A 257 -9.91 -11.07 2.31
C PRO A 257 -9.03 -10.02 1.60
N PRO A 258 -7.68 -10.21 1.59
CA PRO A 258 -6.79 -9.35 0.81
C PRO A 258 -7.14 -9.39 -0.67
N ALA A 259 -6.84 -8.31 -1.38
CA ALA A 259 -6.96 -8.30 -2.83
C ALA A 259 -6.02 -9.38 -3.46
N PRO A 260 -6.34 -9.91 -4.64
CA PRO A 260 -5.45 -10.87 -5.31
C PRO A 260 -4.00 -10.36 -5.47
N SER A 261 -3.83 -9.05 -5.67
CA SER A 261 -2.53 -8.37 -5.74
C SER A 261 -1.78 -8.28 -4.40
N GLU A 262 -2.40 -8.64 -3.28
CA GLU A 262 -1.83 -8.63 -1.94
C GLU A 262 -1.54 -10.03 -1.39
N THR A 263 -1.65 -11.08 -2.20
CA THR A 263 -1.50 -12.49 -1.76
C THR A 263 -0.05 -12.95 -1.57
N GLY A 264 0.92 -12.08 -1.78
CA GLY A 264 2.34 -12.28 -1.45
C GLY A 264 2.72 -11.52 -0.20
N PHE A 265 4.01 -11.60 0.16
CA PHE A 265 4.54 -10.76 1.23
C PHE A 265 4.66 -9.30 0.79
N LYS A 266 4.41 -8.39 1.73
CA LYS A 266 4.52 -6.95 1.58
C LYS A 266 5.31 -6.35 2.74
N ASP A 267 5.83 -5.14 2.58
CA ASP A 267 6.36 -4.31 3.67
C ASP A 267 5.54 -3.01 3.85
N THR A 268 4.71 -2.68 2.87
CA THR A 268 3.86 -1.49 2.84
C THR A 268 2.43 -1.90 2.49
N VAL A 269 1.44 -1.41 3.23
CA VAL A 269 0.02 -1.72 3.01
C VAL A 269 -0.84 -0.47 3.10
N VAL A 270 -1.83 -0.37 2.23
CA VAL A 270 -2.83 0.70 2.29
C VAL A 270 -3.82 0.41 3.41
N ALA A 271 -3.86 1.27 4.42
CA ALA A 271 -4.88 1.32 5.45
C ALA A 271 -5.96 2.34 5.03
N TYR A 272 -7.13 1.86 4.63
CA TYR A 272 -8.22 2.70 4.16
C TYR A 272 -8.98 3.35 5.32
N PRO A 273 -9.56 4.57 5.14
CA PRO A 273 -10.38 5.23 6.15
C PRO A 273 -11.56 4.38 6.59
N GLY A 274 -11.92 4.48 7.85
CA GLY A 274 -13.05 3.75 8.42
C GLY A 274 -12.90 2.22 8.45
N GLN A 275 -11.67 1.70 8.32
CA GLN A 275 -11.38 0.26 8.35
C GLN A 275 -10.26 -0.09 9.32
N VAL A 276 -10.29 -1.32 9.80
CA VAL A 276 -9.12 -1.98 10.37
C VAL A 276 -8.49 -2.87 9.31
N THR A 277 -7.20 -2.64 9.03
CA THR A 277 -6.37 -3.50 8.17
C THR A 277 -5.53 -4.41 9.06
N ARG A 278 -5.61 -5.73 8.84
CA ARG A 278 -4.87 -6.73 9.62
C ARG A 278 -3.72 -7.27 8.82
N VAL A 279 -2.53 -7.22 9.41
CA VAL A 279 -1.30 -7.78 8.84
C VAL A 279 -0.69 -8.77 9.81
N ARG A 280 -0.08 -9.85 9.29
CA ARG A 280 0.66 -10.85 10.07
C ARG A 280 2.13 -10.77 9.72
N ALA A 281 2.99 -10.58 10.72
CA ALA A 281 4.42 -10.53 10.57
C ALA A 281 5.15 -11.44 11.55
N GLN A 282 6.32 -11.96 11.15
CA GLN A 282 7.25 -12.64 12.04
C GLN A 282 8.46 -11.75 12.33
N PHE A 283 8.76 -11.55 13.61
CA PHE A 283 9.77 -10.61 14.10
C PHE A 283 11.05 -11.34 14.50
N ASN A 284 11.95 -11.60 13.54
CA ASN A 284 13.12 -12.47 13.76
C ASN A 284 14.39 -11.75 14.21
N THR A 285 14.62 -10.51 13.75
CA THR A 285 15.87 -9.79 13.98
C THR A 285 15.75 -8.86 15.18
N PRO A 286 16.43 -9.15 16.32
CA PRO A 286 16.41 -8.24 17.46
C PRO A 286 17.00 -6.88 17.11
N GLY A 287 16.31 -5.80 17.49
CA GLY A 287 16.75 -4.44 17.21
C GLY A 287 15.67 -3.40 17.48
N GLN A 288 15.97 -2.16 17.15
CA GLN A 288 14.99 -1.06 17.13
C GLN A 288 14.86 -0.55 15.72
N PHE A 289 13.63 -0.48 15.26
CA PHE A 289 13.22 -0.15 13.91
C PHE A 289 12.09 0.88 13.96
N VAL A 290 11.51 1.23 12.83
CA VAL A 290 10.38 2.16 12.74
C VAL A 290 9.23 1.53 11.97
N TRP A 291 8.04 1.99 12.26
CA TRP A 291 6.86 1.86 11.41
C TRP A 291 6.27 3.25 11.22
N HIS A 292 5.76 3.53 10.03
CA HIS A 292 5.33 4.87 9.65
C HIS A 292 4.34 4.86 8.48
N CYS A 293 3.65 5.98 8.29
CA CYS A 293 2.98 6.29 7.05
C CYS A 293 4.03 6.74 6.01
N HIS A 294 3.92 6.30 4.77
CA HIS A 294 4.86 6.69 3.72
C HIS A 294 4.38 7.90 2.87
N ILE A 295 3.42 8.65 3.37
CA ILE A 295 3.17 10.03 2.95
C ILE A 295 4.17 10.87 3.70
N VAL A 296 5.15 11.48 2.99
CA VAL A 296 6.31 12.13 3.62
C VAL A 296 5.88 13.27 4.55
N GLU A 297 4.84 14.00 4.18
CA GLU A 297 4.28 15.07 5.00
C GLU A 297 3.68 14.55 6.32
N HIS A 298 3.13 13.34 6.33
CA HIS A 298 2.62 12.67 7.53
C HIS A 298 3.75 12.04 8.35
N GLU A 299 4.69 11.37 7.67
CA GLU A 299 5.88 10.76 8.28
C GLU A 299 6.67 11.79 9.09
N ASP A 300 6.97 12.95 8.50
CA ASP A 300 7.74 14.04 9.12
C ASP A 300 6.95 14.80 10.20
N ASN A 301 5.63 14.65 10.24
CA ASN A 301 4.74 15.40 11.13
C ASN A 301 4.02 14.50 12.17
N GLY A 302 4.71 13.46 12.65
CA GLY A 302 4.26 12.62 13.77
C GLY A 302 3.80 11.20 13.39
N MET A 303 3.58 10.89 12.11
CA MET A 303 3.15 9.55 11.68
C MET A 303 4.33 8.58 11.49
N MET A 304 5.28 8.62 12.42
CA MET A 304 6.40 7.68 12.55
C MET A 304 6.64 7.35 14.03
N ARG A 305 6.77 6.06 14.32
CA ARG A 305 7.04 5.57 15.68
C ARG A 305 8.16 4.53 15.67
N PRO A 306 9.03 4.55 16.70
CA PRO A 306 9.96 3.45 16.93
C PRO A 306 9.21 2.23 17.45
N TYR A 307 9.63 1.05 17.00
CA TYR A 307 9.26 -0.22 17.59
C TYR A 307 10.52 -1.07 17.86
N ARG A 308 10.44 -2.07 18.71
CA ARG A 308 11.59 -2.86 19.10
C ARG A 308 11.28 -4.34 19.11
N ILE A 309 12.16 -5.12 18.49
CA ILE A 309 12.10 -6.58 18.52
C ILE A 309 13.04 -7.09 19.63
N GLY A 310 12.49 -7.83 20.59
CA GLY A 310 13.23 -8.42 21.67
C GLY A 310 13.67 -7.42 22.78
N PRO A 311 14.72 -7.75 23.56
CA PRO A 311 15.14 -6.93 24.69
C PRO A 311 15.83 -5.62 24.24
N VAL A 312 15.81 -4.62 25.12
CA VAL A 312 16.58 -3.38 24.94
C VAL A 312 18.06 -3.72 24.76
N GLN A 313 18.65 -3.25 23.66
CA GLN A 313 20.08 -3.39 23.41
C GLN A 313 20.84 -2.15 23.92
N GLN A 314 22.17 -2.32 24.09
CA GLN A 314 23.00 -1.20 24.56
C GLN A 314 22.94 -0.03 23.57
N GLY A 315 22.66 1.17 24.10
CA GLY A 315 22.57 2.41 23.31
C GLY A 315 21.19 2.70 22.70
N GLN A 316 20.21 1.83 22.88
CA GLN A 316 18.83 2.10 22.44
C GLN A 316 18.05 2.94 23.47
N PRO A 317 17.16 3.86 23.02
CA PRO A 317 16.21 4.54 23.89
C PRO A 317 15.32 3.52 24.63
N ARG A 318 14.86 3.88 25.82
CA ARG A 318 13.98 3.05 26.64
C ARG A 318 12.54 3.47 26.47
#